data_193dd7e66b1175d73c5312819d99a80a
#
_entry.id   193dd7e66b1175d73c5312819d99a80a
#
_cell.length_a   1.000
_cell.length_b   1.000
_cell.length_c   1.000
_cell.angle_alpha   90.00
_cell.angle_beta   90.00
_cell.angle_gamma   90.00
#
_symmetry.space_group_name_H-M   'P 1'
#
loop_
_entity.id
_entity.type
_entity.pdbx_description
1 polymer ?
#
loop_
_entity_poly.entity_id
_entity_poly.type
_entity_poly.pdbx_seq_one_letter_code
_entity_poly.pdbx_strand_id
1 'polypeptide(L)'
;MAGEQEQVGALGPLVGYHLRRAFGAFAADFAAAMDGTGMRQVLVGILAVVSGSPGINQGAVGRLLGIKRANMVSLINELVDMKLIARVVDASDRRAFSLTVTDAGRAMLTECLARIEAHEREMLAGLSEAERATLLDLLGRIERRDPAAG
;
A
#
# COMPACT_ATOMS: atom_id res chain seq x y z
N MET A 1 0.84 30.66 -1.25
CA MET A 1 1.90 29.62 -1.19
C MET A 1 3.12 30.08 -0.38
N ALA A 2 3.66 31.26 -0.53
CA ALA A 2 4.75 31.76 0.30
C ALA A 2 4.38 31.98 1.79
N GLY A 3 3.13 32.36 2.09
CA GLY A 3 2.69 32.66 3.47
C GLY A 3 2.49 31.47 4.39
N GLU A 4 2.24 30.26 3.86
CA GLU A 4 2.12 29.05 4.70
C GLU A 4 3.48 28.47 5.10
N GLN A 5 4.50 28.64 4.26
CA GLN A 5 5.87 28.20 4.58
C GLN A 5 6.51 29.02 5.69
N GLU A 6 6.17 30.33 5.80
CA GLU A 6 6.63 31.17 6.91
C GLU A 6 6.05 30.76 8.27
N GLN A 7 4.84 30.15 8.31
CA GLN A 7 4.18 29.76 9.56
C GLN A 7 4.75 28.49 10.21
N VAL A 8 5.42 27.62 9.45
CA VAL A 8 6.00 26.37 9.98
C VAL A 8 7.46 26.52 10.45
N GLY A 9 8.05 27.70 10.26
CA GLY A 9 9.38 28.06 10.77
C GLY A 9 10.47 27.09 10.30
N ALA A 10 11.26 26.58 11.24
CA ALA A 10 12.39 25.68 10.96
C ALA A 10 12.00 24.35 10.30
N LEU A 11 10.72 23.98 10.25
CA LEU A 11 10.26 22.75 9.59
C LEU A 11 10.10 22.94 8.08
N GLY A 12 9.94 24.16 7.60
CA GLY A 12 9.67 24.46 6.19
C GLY A 12 10.69 23.86 5.20
N PRO A 13 12.01 23.88 5.44
CA PRO A 13 12.98 23.25 4.56
C PRO A 13 13.15 21.75 4.72
N LEU A 14 12.45 21.10 5.67
CA LEU A 14 12.64 19.68 5.97
C LEU A 14 11.77 18.77 5.10
N VAL A 15 12.40 18.00 4.20
CA VAL A 15 11.72 17.05 3.31
C VAL A 15 10.86 16.05 4.08
N GLY A 16 11.37 15.48 5.18
CA GLY A 16 10.62 14.52 5.99
C GLY A 16 9.33 15.08 6.59
N TYR A 17 9.32 16.37 6.91
CA TYR A 17 8.10 17.06 7.36
C TYR A 17 7.03 17.09 6.26
N HIS A 18 7.42 17.43 5.03
CA HIS A 18 6.50 17.49 3.89
C HIS A 18 6.03 16.11 3.47
N LEU A 19 6.91 15.08 3.47
CA LEU A 19 6.52 13.70 3.22
C LEU A 19 5.44 13.22 4.19
N ARG A 20 5.61 13.50 5.48
CA ARG A 20 4.60 13.14 6.50
C ARG A 20 3.27 13.85 6.26
N ARG A 21 3.29 15.16 5.91
CA ARG A 21 2.07 15.92 5.62
C ARG A 21 1.37 15.41 4.35
N ALA A 22 2.13 15.17 3.29
CA ALA A 22 1.62 14.64 2.05
C ALA A 22 1.00 13.25 2.27
N PHE A 23 1.69 12.36 2.99
CA PHE A 23 1.16 11.05 3.35
C PHE A 23 -0.14 11.16 4.15
N GLY A 24 -0.23 12.07 5.12
CA GLY A 24 -1.46 12.28 5.89
C GLY A 24 -2.65 12.70 5.03
N ALA A 25 -2.43 13.61 4.06
CA ALA A 25 -3.46 14.02 3.10
C ALA A 25 -3.89 12.85 2.20
N PHE A 26 -2.94 12.09 1.64
CA PHE A 26 -3.23 10.90 0.85
C PHE A 26 -3.98 9.83 1.64
N ALA A 27 -3.58 9.57 2.88
CA ALA A 27 -4.21 8.55 3.72
C ALA A 27 -5.66 8.89 4.06
N ALA A 28 -5.95 10.16 4.35
CA ALA A 28 -7.31 10.62 4.65
C ALA A 28 -8.24 10.48 3.43
N ASP A 29 -7.77 10.90 2.27
CA ASP A 29 -8.53 10.82 1.02
C ASP A 29 -8.68 9.38 0.53
N PHE A 30 -7.62 8.55 0.68
CA PHE A 30 -7.68 7.12 0.41
C PHE A 30 -8.76 6.42 1.25
N ALA A 31 -8.87 6.74 2.54
CA ALA A 31 -9.88 6.16 3.41
C ALA A 31 -11.30 6.50 2.90
N ALA A 32 -11.52 7.75 2.46
CA ALA A 32 -12.77 8.16 1.86
C ALA A 32 -13.06 7.44 0.53
N ALA A 33 -12.04 7.28 -0.32
CA ALA A 33 -12.17 6.56 -1.59
C ALA A 33 -12.52 5.09 -1.40
N MET A 34 -12.08 4.46 -0.31
CA MET A 34 -12.37 3.05 0.01
C MET A 34 -13.66 2.85 0.81
N ASP A 35 -14.40 3.92 1.12
CA ASP A 35 -15.63 3.79 1.91
C ASP A 35 -16.62 2.80 1.29
N GLY A 36 -17.26 2.00 2.15
CA GLY A 36 -18.20 0.95 1.75
C GLY A 36 -17.55 -0.34 1.21
N THR A 37 -16.24 -0.39 0.97
CA THR A 37 -15.56 -1.62 0.50
C THR A 37 -15.11 -2.55 1.63
N GLY A 38 -14.98 -2.04 2.85
CA GLY A 38 -14.32 -2.72 3.96
C GLY A 38 -12.80 -2.82 3.80
N MET A 39 -12.24 -2.25 2.72
CA MET A 39 -10.81 -2.31 2.42
C MET A 39 -10.09 -1.09 2.98
N ARG A 40 -8.87 -1.30 3.46
CA ARG A 40 -7.92 -0.25 3.83
C ARG A 40 -6.57 -0.50 3.15
N GLN A 41 -5.73 0.49 3.11
CA GLN A 41 -4.48 0.49 2.31
C GLN A 41 -3.66 -0.79 2.48
N VAL A 42 -3.47 -1.27 3.71
CA VAL A 42 -2.69 -2.49 3.98
C VAL A 42 -3.34 -3.74 3.38
N LEU A 43 -4.67 -3.87 3.42
CA LEU A 43 -5.40 -5.01 2.85
C LEU A 43 -5.35 -5.00 1.33
N VAL A 44 -5.49 -3.83 0.71
CA VAL A 44 -5.35 -3.67 -0.74
C VAL A 44 -3.93 -4.07 -1.17
N GLY A 45 -2.90 -3.63 -0.43
CA GLY A 45 -1.51 -3.98 -0.69
C GLY A 45 -1.27 -5.49 -0.64
N ILE A 46 -1.79 -6.18 0.40
CA ILE A 46 -1.67 -7.64 0.52
C ILE A 46 -2.39 -8.33 -0.65
N LEU A 47 -3.63 -7.91 -0.94
CA LEU A 47 -4.42 -8.49 -2.03
C LEU A 47 -3.73 -8.33 -3.39
N ALA A 48 -3.14 -7.17 -3.65
CA ALA A 48 -2.39 -6.89 -4.87
C ALA A 48 -1.14 -7.78 -5.00
N VAL A 49 -0.35 -7.93 -3.93
CA VAL A 49 0.84 -8.80 -3.92
C VAL A 49 0.48 -10.26 -4.14
N VAL A 50 -0.56 -10.76 -3.47
CA VAL A 50 -1.01 -12.16 -3.64
C VAL A 50 -1.56 -12.39 -5.04
N SER A 51 -2.25 -11.41 -5.62
CA SER A 51 -2.75 -11.47 -7.01
C SER A 51 -1.61 -11.54 -8.03
N GLY A 52 -0.55 -10.77 -7.82
CA GLY A 52 0.62 -10.74 -8.70
C GLY A 52 1.56 -11.95 -8.53
N SER A 53 1.44 -12.68 -7.42
CA SER A 53 2.31 -13.81 -7.08
C SER A 53 1.51 -14.97 -6.50
N PRO A 54 0.69 -15.67 -7.31
CA PRO A 54 -0.10 -16.80 -6.84
C PRO A 54 0.79 -17.87 -6.19
N GLY A 55 0.37 -18.36 -5.02
CA GLY A 55 1.14 -19.34 -4.26
C GLY A 55 2.17 -18.75 -3.29
N ILE A 56 2.26 -17.42 -3.19
CA ILE A 56 3.14 -16.75 -2.25
C ILE A 56 2.76 -17.08 -0.79
N ASN A 57 3.76 -17.22 0.08
CA ASN A 57 3.50 -17.40 1.51
C ASN A 57 3.39 -16.06 2.24
N GLN A 58 2.70 -16.07 3.39
CA GLN A 58 2.46 -14.84 4.17
C GLN A 58 3.74 -14.13 4.64
N GLY A 59 4.82 -14.88 4.91
CA GLY A 59 6.09 -14.29 5.31
C GLY A 59 6.74 -13.49 4.18
N ALA A 60 6.64 -13.97 2.94
CA ALA A 60 7.13 -13.26 1.77
C ALA A 60 6.30 -11.99 1.50
N VAL A 61 4.97 -12.06 1.63
CA VAL A 61 4.10 -10.86 1.54
C VAL A 61 4.51 -9.81 2.58
N GLY A 62 4.72 -10.24 3.83
CA GLY A 62 5.14 -9.33 4.91
C GLY A 62 6.46 -8.63 4.60
N ARG A 63 7.46 -9.36 4.09
CA ARG A 63 8.75 -8.78 3.69
C ARG A 63 8.60 -7.75 2.55
N LEU A 64 7.82 -8.08 1.52
CA LEU A 64 7.59 -7.18 0.37
C LEU A 64 6.91 -5.88 0.79
N LEU A 65 5.98 -5.93 1.75
CA LEU A 65 5.20 -4.77 2.20
C LEU A 65 5.77 -4.11 3.46
N GLY A 66 6.89 -4.59 4.00
CA GLY A 66 7.46 -4.06 5.25
C GLY A 66 6.57 -4.29 6.47
N ILE A 67 5.71 -5.32 6.46
CA ILE A 67 4.78 -5.62 7.55
C ILE A 67 5.42 -6.63 8.51
N LYS A 68 5.39 -6.31 9.80
CA LYS A 68 5.91 -7.21 10.84
C LYS A 68 5.13 -8.52 10.85
N ARG A 69 5.85 -9.64 11.03
CA ARG A 69 5.29 -11.00 11.05
C ARG A 69 4.11 -11.16 12.02
N ALA A 70 4.18 -10.53 13.19
CA ALA A 70 3.12 -10.57 14.19
C ALA A 70 1.78 -10.02 13.68
N ASN A 71 1.81 -9.02 12.78
CA ASN A 71 0.62 -8.39 12.22
C ASN A 71 0.08 -9.14 10.99
N MET A 72 0.93 -9.92 10.30
CA MET A 72 0.53 -10.60 9.06
C MET A 72 -0.57 -11.63 9.28
N VAL A 73 -0.54 -12.36 10.40
CA VAL A 73 -1.53 -13.42 10.68
C VAL A 73 -2.94 -12.84 10.77
N SER A 74 -3.11 -11.74 11.50
CA SER A 74 -4.43 -11.08 11.65
C SER A 74 -4.92 -10.50 10.32
N LEU A 75 -4.03 -9.87 9.54
CA LEU A 75 -4.37 -9.28 8.25
C LEU A 75 -4.78 -10.34 7.21
N ILE A 76 -4.06 -11.46 7.17
CA ILE A 76 -4.42 -12.58 6.30
C ILE A 76 -5.74 -13.23 6.74
N ASN A 77 -5.95 -13.39 8.05
CA ASN A 77 -7.23 -13.91 8.58
C ASN A 77 -8.39 -13.01 8.15
N GLU A 78 -8.24 -11.70 8.28
CA GLU A 78 -9.25 -10.74 7.86
C GLU A 78 -9.63 -10.91 6.38
N LEU A 79 -8.65 -11.00 5.49
CA LEU A 79 -8.90 -11.23 4.05
C LEU A 79 -9.50 -12.60 3.74
N VAL A 80 -9.16 -13.63 4.52
CA VAL A 80 -9.77 -14.96 4.42
C VAL A 80 -11.22 -14.92 4.89
N ASP A 81 -11.52 -14.23 6.00
CA ASP A 81 -12.89 -14.07 6.52
C ASP A 81 -13.77 -13.28 5.56
N MET A 82 -13.19 -12.28 4.88
CA MET A 82 -13.84 -11.55 3.78
C MET A 82 -13.98 -12.40 2.49
N LYS A 83 -13.43 -13.60 2.45
CA LYS A 83 -13.41 -14.52 1.29
C LYS A 83 -12.69 -13.96 0.06
N LEU A 84 -11.74 -13.06 0.25
CA LEU A 84 -10.96 -12.44 -0.81
C LEU A 84 -9.67 -13.21 -1.12
N ILE A 85 -9.14 -13.93 -0.12
CA ILE A 85 -7.96 -14.80 -0.21
C ILE A 85 -8.32 -16.18 0.33
N ALA A 86 -7.72 -17.22 -0.27
CA ALA A 86 -7.76 -18.58 0.22
C ALA A 86 -6.35 -19.05 0.61
N ARG A 87 -6.29 -19.88 1.66
CA ARG A 87 -5.09 -20.62 2.02
C ARG A 87 -5.13 -21.99 1.35
N VAL A 88 -4.05 -22.34 0.66
CA VAL A 88 -3.86 -23.66 0.07
C VAL A 88 -2.70 -24.32 0.82
N VAL A 89 -2.92 -25.55 1.27
CA VAL A 89 -1.85 -26.34 1.91
C VAL A 89 -0.84 -26.69 0.82
N ASP A 90 0.43 -26.42 1.07
CA ASP A 90 1.50 -26.83 0.17
C ASP A 90 1.59 -28.37 0.15
N ALA A 91 1.59 -28.94 -1.07
CA ALA A 91 1.65 -30.40 -1.25
C ALA A 91 3.00 -30.98 -0.77
N SER A 92 4.07 -30.18 -0.76
CA SER A 92 5.41 -30.57 -0.33
C SER A 92 5.68 -30.33 1.16
N ASP A 93 5.03 -29.34 1.78
CA ASP A 93 5.15 -29.02 3.21
C ASP A 93 3.78 -28.70 3.82
N ARG A 94 3.21 -29.67 4.55
CA ARG A 94 1.91 -29.52 5.25
C ARG A 94 1.89 -28.42 6.32
N ARG A 95 3.04 -27.85 6.67
CA ARG A 95 3.17 -26.74 7.63
C ARG A 95 3.20 -25.37 6.93
N ALA A 96 3.37 -25.35 5.61
CA ALA A 96 3.39 -24.14 4.80
C ALA A 96 2.04 -23.95 4.11
N PHE A 97 1.50 -22.73 4.23
CA PHE A 97 0.33 -22.31 3.48
C PHE A 97 0.76 -21.36 2.38
N SER A 98 0.32 -21.63 1.17
CA SER A 98 0.34 -20.68 0.08
C SER A 98 -0.95 -19.88 0.04
N LEU A 99 -0.87 -18.67 -0.49
CA LEU A 99 -2.01 -17.75 -0.60
C LEU A 99 -2.40 -17.62 -2.06
N THR A 100 -3.71 -17.61 -2.32
CA THR A 100 -4.28 -17.35 -3.63
C THR A 100 -5.45 -16.39 -3.50
N VAL A 101 -5.66 -15.58 -4.54
CA VAL A 101 -6.81 -14.66 -4.61
C VAL A 101 -8.02 -15.42 -5.15
N THR A 102 -9.17 -15.26 -4.52
CA THR A 102 -10.45 -15.81 -4.99
C THR A 102 -11.03 -14.97 -6.14
N ASP A 103 -12.10 -15.43 -6.79
CA ASP A 103 -12.81 -14.63 -7.79
C ASP A 103 -13.36 -13.33 -7.19
N ALA A 104 -13.91 -13.41 -5.98
CA ALA A 104 -14.36 -12.23 -5.23
C ALA A 104 -13.18 -11.29 -4.91
N GLY A 105 -12.01 -11.84 -4.56
CA GLY A 105 -10.80 -11.05 -4.32
C GLY A 105 -10.31 -10.34 -5.57
N ARG A 106 -10.36 -10.99 -6.74
CA ARG A 106 -10.00 -10.34 -8.02
C ARG A 106 -10.95 -9.19 -8.36
N ALA A 107 -12.25 -9.39 -8.18
CA ALA A 107 -13.25 -8.35 -8.39
C ALA A 107 -13.04 -7.17 -7.43
N MET A 108 -12.81 -7.44 -6.15
CA MET A 108 -12.52 -6.43 -5.14
C MET A 108 -11.24 -5.65 -5.46
N LEU A 109 -10.17 -6.33 -5.86
CA LEU A 109 -8.91 -5.67 -6.25
C LEU A 109 -9.12 -4.74 -7.44
N THR A 110 -9.84 -5.19 -8.47
CA THR A 110 -10.18 -4.35 -9.64
C THR A 110 -10.94 -3.10 -9.23
N GLU A 111 -11.92 -3.23 -8.36
CA GLU A 111 -12.68 -2.09 -7.83
C GLU A 111 -11.77 -1.13 -7.03
N CYS A 112 -10.96 -1.67 -6.12
CA CYS A 112 -10.05 -0.86 -5.32
C CYS A 112 -9.04 -0.11 -6.20
N LEU A 113 -8.44 -0.76 -7.19
CA LEU A 113 -7.49 -0.12 -8.11
C LEU A 113 -8.13 1.01 -8.90
N ALA A 114 -9.36 0.84 -9.40
CA ALA A 114 -10.08 1.90 -10.10
C ALA A 114 -10.34 3.12 -9.19
N ARG A 115 -10.69 2.88 -7.92
CA ARG A 115 -10.87 3.94 -6.92
C ARG A 115 -9.56 4.64 -6.57
N ILE A 116 -8.45 3.89 -6.47
CA ILE A 116 -7.11 4.44 -6.23
C ILE A 116 -6.67 5.32 -7.40
N GLU A 117 -6.87 4.87 -8.63
CA GLU A 117 -6.54 5.66 -9.82
C GLU A 117 -7.32 6.98 -9.88
N ALA A 118 -8.60 6.97 -9.53
CA ALA A 118 -9.41 8.18 -9.46
C ALA A 118 -8.92 9.13 -8.36
N HIS A 119 -8.67 8.58 -7.15
CA HIS A 119 -8.12 9.30 -6.01
C HIS A 119 -6.76 9.94 -6.34
N GLU A 120 -5.81 9.18 -6.91
CA GLU A 120 -4.49 9.70 -7.27
C GLU A 120 -4.58 10.80 -8.35
N ARG A 121 -5.49 10.64 -9.30
CA ARG A 121 -5.71 11.65 -10.35
C ARG A 121 -6.13 13.00 -9.76
N GLU A 122 -6.99 12.98 -8.75
CA GLU A 122 -7.44 14.19 -8.04
C GLU A 122 -6.32 14.77 -7.17
N MET A 123 -5.69 13.95 -6.35
CA MET A 123 -4.63 14.38 -5.43
C MET A 123 -3.41 14.96 -6.17
N LEU A 124 -3.09 14.42 -7.33
CA LEU A 124 -1.94 14.83 -8.14
C LEU A 124 -2.33 15.73 -9.31
N ALA A 125 -3.54 16.31 -9.33
CA ALA A 125 -4.01 17.14 -10.44
C ALA A 125 -3.12 18.37 -10.73
N GLY A 126 -2.40 18.86 -9.70
CA GLY A 126 -1.44 19.97 -9.83
C GLY A 126 -0.08 19.57 -10.43
N LEU A 127 0.17 18.29 -10.70
CA LEU A 127 1.43 17.79 -11.25
C LEU A 127 1.25 17.31 -12.68
N SER A 128 2.18 17.69 -13.56
CA SER A 128 2.30 17.12 -14.91
C SER A 128 2.76 15.65 -14.85
N GLU A 129 2.61 14.91 -15.94
CA GLU A 129 3.11 13.53 -16.05
C GLU A 129 4.61 13.41 -15.79
N ALA A 130 5.42 14.35 -16.28
CA ALA A 130 6.86 14.39 -16.06
C ALA A 130 7.20 14.62 -14.58
N GLU A 131 6.46 15.48 -13.88
CA GLU A 131 6.64 15.72 -12.45
C GLU A 131 6.21 14.50 -11.62
N ARG A 132 5.13 13.81 -12.00
CA ARG A 132 4.73 12.54 -11.35
C ARG A 132 5.78 11.45 -11.52
N ALA A 133 6.33 11.28 -12.72
CA ALA A 133 7.40 10.34 -12.98
C ALA A 133 8.66 10.65 -12.15
N THR A 134 9.03 11.93 -12.06
CA THR A 134 10.13 12.38 -11.22
C THR A 134 9.87 12.10 -9.73
N LEU A 135 8.67 12.38 -9.25
CA LEU A 135 8.28 12.11 -7.86
C LEU A 135 8.38 10.61 -7.53
N LEU A 136 7.88 9.74 -8.42
CA LEU A 136 7.98 8.28 -8.27
C LEU A 136 9.44 7.81 -8.21
N ASP A 137 10.32 8.32 -9.08
CA ASP A 137 11.75 7.99 -9.03
C ASP A 137 12.39 8.41 -7.70
N LEU A 138 12.12 9.64 -7.25
CA LEU A 138 12.69 10.18 -6.01
C LEU A 138 12.20 9.41 -4.78
N LEU A 139 10.92 9.09 -4.70
CA LEU A 139 10.34 8.26 -3.64
C LEU A 139 10.96 6.86 -3.64
N GLY A 140 11.04 6.21 -4.81
CA GLY A 140 11.64 4.90 -4.94
C GLY A 140 13.14 4.87 -4.54
N ARG A 141 13.88 5.96 -4.72
CA ARG A 141 15.26 6.09 -4.24
C ARG A 141 15.32 6.18 -2.71
N ILE A 142 14.37 6.85 -2.08
CA ILE A 142 14.25 6.93 -0.62
C ILE A 142 13.88 5.58 -0.01
N GLU A 143 12.91 4.87 -0.62
CA GLU A 143 12.42 3.55 -0.17
C GLU A 143 13.50 2.47 -0.23
N ARG A 144 14.35 2.50 -1.25
CA ARG A 144 15.44 1.53 -1.44
C ARG A 144 16.67 1.83 -0.57
N ARG A 145 16.66 2.89 0.24
CA ARG A 145 17.75 3.17 1.15
C ARG A 145 17.83 2.07 2.22
N ASP A 146 18.94 1.35 2.23
CA ASP A 146 19.24 0.38 3.28
C ASP A 146 19.57 1.11 4.59
N PRO A 147 18.77 0.97 5.66
CA PRO A 147 19.06 1.60 6.94
C PRO A 147 20.31 1.01 7.64
N ALA A 148 20.82 -0.13 7.15
CA ALA A 148 22.01 -0.80 7.70
C ALA A 148 23.33 -0.32 7.04
N ALA A 149 23.29 0.56 6.05
CA ALA A 149 24.46 1.08 5.32
C ALA A 149 25.01 2.41 5.89
N GLY A 150 24.65 2.79 7.14
CA GLY A 150 25.08 3.97 7.84
C GLY A 150 25.80 3.71 9.15
#